data_46c842d30c78ef56e1e49a45fabce80d
#
_entry.id   46c842d30c78ef56e1e49a45fabce80d
#
_cell.length_a   1.000
_cell.length_b   1.000
_cell.length_c   1.000
_cell.angle_alpha   90.00
_cell.angle_beta   90.00
_cell.angle_gamma   90.00
#
_symmetry.space_group_name_H-M   'P 1'
#
loop_
_entity.id
_entity.type
_entity.pdbx_description
1 polymer ?
#
loop_
_entity_poly.entity_id
_entity_poly.type
_entity_poly.pdbx_seq_one_letter_code
_entity_poly.pdbx_strand_id
1 'polypeptide(L)'
;KKKKKGFDSVMIDASAYSLDENIALTRKVTETAHILGADVEAEIGRVGGAEGDYKAVDIALTSVEEAKCFAEETKVDALAVAIGTAHGNYKETPKLRIDRLKEIAAEVSCPLVLHGGTGLTEQDFKNCIAGGIKKINIATASYDSVAKRFKEVAKEDPDANYFTFSDAAVNATCE
;
A
#
# COMPACT_ATOMS: atom_id res chain seq x y z
N LYS A 1 0.29 9.58 -31.14
CA LYS A 1 0.09 9.48 -29.65
C LYS A 1 1.09 10.43 -29.02
N LYS A 2 0.62 11.47 -28.28
CA LYS A 2 1.50 12.30 -27.44
C LYS A 2 2.14 11.37 -26.40
N LYS A 3 3.49 11.41 -26.27
CA LYS A 3 4.16 10.70 -25.17
C LYS A 3 3.68 11.36 -23.88
N LYS A 4 3.05 10.58 -22.99
CA LYS A 4 2.79 10.98 -21.59
C LYS A 4 4.13 11.38 -20.97
N LYS A 5 4.18 12.58 -20.38
CA LYS A 5 5.30 13.02 -19.55
C LYS A 5 4.81 12.93 -18.09
N GLY A 6 5.41 12.06 -17.30
CA GLY A 6 5.07 11.91 -15.88
C GLY A 6 4.81 10.47 -15.48
N PHE A 7 4.17 10.29 -14.34
CA PHE A 7 3.78 9.00 -13.81
C PHE A 7 2.50 8.49 -14.48
N ASP A 8 2.37 7.18 -14.67
CA ASP A 8 1.16 6.54 -15.18
C ASP A 8 0.12 6.33 -14.09
N SER A 9 0.54 6.31 -12.82
CA SER A 9 -0.32 6.21 -11.64
C SER A 9 0.28 7.02 -10.49
N VAL A 10 -0.60 7.58 -9.67
CA VAL A 10 -0.25 8.30 -8.43
C VAL A 10 -1.11 7.80 -7.28
N MET A 11 -0.66 8.02 -6.05
CA MET A 11 -1.43 7.69 -4.86
C MET A 11 -1.62 8.92 -3.97
N ILE A 12 -2.81 9.01 -3.37
CA ILE A 12 -3.09 9.91 -2.25
C ILE A 12 -3.51 9.08 -1.03
N ASP A 13 -2.83 9.30 0.09
CA ASP A 13 -3.27 8.82 1.40
C ASP A 13 -3.76 10.01 2.23
N ALA A 14 -5.08 10.12 2.35
CA ALA A 14 -5.75 11.08 3.22
C ALA A 14 -6.57 10.37 4.33
N SER A 15 -6.24 9.11 4.64
CA SER A 15 -6.92 8.28 5.64
C SER A 15 -6.82 8.82 7.08
N ALA A 16 -5.90 9.75 7.34
CA ALA A 16 -5.78 10.44 8.62
C ALA A 16 -6.87 11.49 8.87
N TYR A 17 -7.58 11.93 7.84
CA TYR A 17 -8.66 12.92 7.92
C TYR A 17 -10.03 12.24 8.09
N SER A 18 -11.08 13.05 8.28
CA SER A 18 -12.46 12.55 8.24
C SER A 18 -12.81 12.00 6.85
N LEU A 19 -13.83 11.15 6.76
CA LEU A 19 -14.27 10.60 5.48
C LEU A 19 -14.58 11.69 4.46
N ASP A 20 -15.31 12.72 4.86
CA ASP A 20 -15.70 13.83 3.96
C ASP A 20 -14.47 14.63 3.46
N GLU A 21 -13.52 14.90 4.35
CA GLU A 21 -12.26 15.57 3.98
C GLU A 21 -11.41 14.70 3.06
N ASN A 22 -11.30 13.40 3.36
CA ASN A 22 -10.60 12.44 2.50
C ASN A 22 -11.23 12.41 1.09
N ILE A 23 -12.56 12.27 1.02
CA ILE A 23 -13.30 12.34 -0.26
C ILE A 23 -12.99 13.64 -1.01
N ALA A 24 -13.05 14.78 -0.34
CA ALA A 24 -12.84 16.09 -0.98
C ALA A 24 -11.41 16.25 -1.50
N LEU A 25 -10.41 15.80 -0.75
CA LEU A 25 -9.00 15.83 -1.15
C LEU A 25 -8.73 14.86 -2.31
N THR A 26 -9.20 13.63 -2.16
CA THR A 26 -8.99 12.56 -3.16
C THR A 26 -9.64 12.92 -4.50
N ARG A 27 -10.86 13.46 -4.48
CA ARG A 27 -11.53 13.91 -5.71
C ARG A 27 -10.71 14.94 -6.49
N LYS A 28 -10.12 15.93 -5.84
CA LYS A 28 -9.25 16.93 -6.49
C LYS A 28 -8.02 16.29 -7.16
N VAL A 29 -7.42 15.30 -6.49
CA VAL A 29 -6.28 14.57 -7.05
C VAL A 29 -6.72 13.73 -8.24
N THR A 30 -7.83 13.00 -8.12
CA THR A 30 -8.37 12.14 -9.19
C THR A 30 -8.71 12.97 -10.43
N GLU A 31 -9.45 14.06 -10.27
CA GLU A 31 -9.78 14.97 -11.40
C GLU A 31 -8.52 15.48 -12.12
N THR A 32 -7.51 15.88 -11.35
CA THR A 32 -6.24 16.39 -11.93
C THR A 32 -5.46 15.28 -12.63
N ALA A 33 -5.32 14.11 -12.00
CA ALA A 33 -4.58 12.98 -12.55
C ALA A 33 -5.23 12.46 -13.83
N HIS A 34 -6.57 12.31 -13.85
CA HIS A 34 -7.31 11.85 -15.03
C HIS A 34 -7.16 12.81 -16.22
N ILE A 35 -7.14 14.14 -16.00
CA ILE A 35 -6.84 15.13 -17.08
C ILE A 35 -5.45 14.86 -17.67
N LEU A 36 -4.48 14.49 -16.84
CA LEU A 36 -3.12 14.16 -17.25
C LEU A 36 -2.99 12.72 -17.78
N GLY A 37 -4.04 11.91 -17.64
CA GLY A 37 -4.13 10.52 -18.07
C GLY A 37 -3.36 9.57 -17.19
N ALA A 38 -3.27 9.85 -15.87
CA ALA A 38 -2.72 8.97 -14.84
C ALA A 38 -3.86 8.39 -13.99
N ASP A 39 -3.70 7.15 -13.57
CA ASP A 39 -4.60 6.47 -12.64
C ASP A 39 -4.35 6.93 -11.21
N VAL A 40 -5.34 6.78 -10.33
CA VAL A 40 -5.24 7.18 -8.91
C VAL A 40 -5.57 6.02 -8.00
N GLU A 41 -4.65 5.74 -7.07
CA GLU A 41 -4.90 4.93 -5.89
C GLU A 41 -5.20 5.84 -4.69
N ALA A 42 -6.14 5.45 -3.84
CA ALA A 42 -6.39 6.12 -2.56
C ALA A 42 -6.59 5.12 -1.44
N GLU A 43 -6.58 5.61 -0.19
CA GLU A 43 -6.74 4.78 1.00
C GLU A 43 -7.92 5.24 1.84
N ILE A 44 -8.66 4.25 2.37
CA ILE A 44 -9.76 4.45 3.31
C ILE A 44 -9.68 3.47 4.48
N GLY A 45 -10.17 3.89 5.62
CA GLY A 45 -9.89 3.29 6.90
C GLY A 45 -8.50 3.74 7.35
N ARG A 46 -7.90 3.04 8.28
CA ARG A 46 -6.55 3.37 8.74
C ARG A 46 -5.75 2.09 8.90
N VAL A 47 -4.78 1.89 8.01
CA VAL A 47 -3.80 0.81 8.16
C VAL A 47 -2.89 1.19 9.34
N GLY A 48 -2.77 0.28 10.30
CA GLY A 48 -1.99 0.53 11.52
C GLY A 48 -0.48 0.48 11.27
N GLY A 49 0.29 0.63 12.36
CA GLY A 49 1.75 0.51 12.35
C GLY A 49 2.47 1.81 11.99
N ALA A 50 3.74 1.69 11.64
CA ALA A 50 4.58 2.80 11.22
C ALA A 50 5.62 2.33 10.21
N GLU A 51 5.94 3.18 9.23
CA GLU A 51 7.08 3.03 8.34
C GLU A 51 8.12 4.10 8.66
N GLY A 52 9.38 3.68 8.84
CA GLY A 52 10.48 4.59 9.16
C GLY A 52 10.27 5.33 10.49
N ASP A 53 10.45 6.66 10.47
CA ASP A 53 10.37 7.53 11.66
C ASP A 53 8.95 8.02 12.00
N TYR A 54 7.92 7.56 11.28
CA TYR A 54 6.54 7.94 11.55
C TYR A 54 6.01 7.27 12.81
N LYS A 55 5.16 7.99 13.57
CA LYS A 55 4.52 7.44 14.76
C LYS A 55 3.56 6.31 14.38
N ALA A 56 3.57 5.24 15.19
CA ALA A 56 2.58 4.17 15.04
C ALA A 56 1.15 4.73 15.12
N VAL A 57 0.30 4.24 14.24
CA VAL A 57 -1.10 4.65 14.13
C VAL A 57 -1.99 3.46 14.49
N ASP A 58 -3.10 3.72 15.17
CA ASP A 58 -4.08 2.69 15.48
C ASP A 58 -4.86 2.27 14.22
N ILE A 59 -5.18 0.98 14.15
CA ILE A 59 -5.96 0.41 13.04
C ILE A 59 -7.42 0.89 13.14
N ALA A 60 -7.95 1.41 12.03
CA ALA A 60 -9.38 1.64 11.86
C ALA A 60 -9.87 0.87 10.63
N LEU A 61 -10.63 -0.21 10.87
CA LEU A 61 -11.14 -1.06 9.79
C LEU A 61 -12.10 -0.29 8.88
N THR A 62 -11.96 -0.52 7.58
CA THR A 62 -12.88 0.04 6.58
C THR A 62 -14.26 -0.60 6.69
N SER A 63 -15.33 0.21 6.73
CA SER A 63 -16.69 -0.29 6.59
C SER A 63 -17.09 -0.44 5.12
N VAL A 64 -18.11 -1.25 4.86
CA VAL A 64 -18.58 -1.49 3.48
C VAL A 64 -19.22 -0.23 2.91
N GLU A 65 -20.02 0.45 3.73
CA GLU A 65 -20.75 1.66 3.38
C GLU A 65 -19.77 2.81 3.04
N GLU A 66 -18.74 2.99 3.88
CA GLU A 66 -17.70 4.00 3.63
C GLU A 66 -16.90 3.71 2.36
N ALA A 67 -16.50 2.45 2.13
CA ALA A 67 -15.77 2.06 0.94
C ALA A 67 -16.57 2.31 -0.34
N LYS A 68 -17.86 1.95 -0.33
CA LYS A 68 -18.77 2.20 -1.45
C LYS A 68 -18.93 3.69 -1.73
N CYS A 69 -19.30 4.46 -0.71
CA CYS A 69 -19.47 5.91 -0.81
C CYS A 69 -18.19 6.58 -1.33
N PHE A 70 -17.04 6.22 -0.76
CA PHE A 70 -15.74 6.78 -1.16
C PHE A 70 -15.43 6.51 -2.63
N ALA A 71 -15.55 5.26 -3.09
CA ALA A 71 -15.28 4.89 -4.47
C ALA A 71 -16.21 5.60 -5.46
N GLU A 72 -17.50 5.69 -5.10
CA GLU A 72 -18.52 6.38 -5.92
C GLU A 72 -18.28 7.89 -6.03
N GLU A 73 -17.85 8.53 -4.93
CA GLU A 73 -17.65 9.96 -4.86
C GLU A 73 -16.30 10.43 -5.43
N THR A 74 -15.26 9.61 -5.31
CA THR A 74 -13.89 9.97 -5.71
C THR A 74 -13.51 9.51 -7.11
N LYS A 75 -14.14 8.43 -7.61
CA LYS A 75 -13.85 7.80 -8.90
C LYS A 75 -12.39 7.35 -9.03
N VAL A 76 -11.77 6.91 -7.94
CA VAL A 76 -10.40 6.36 -7.95
C VAL A 76 -10.34 5.07 -8.77
N ASP A 77 -9.16 4.79 -9.33
CA ASP A 77 -8.91 3.62 -10.15
C ASP A 77 -8.50 2.40 -9.32
N ALA A 78 -8.06 2.61 -8.07
CA ALA A 78 -7.77 1.56 -7.10
C ALA A 78 -8.00 2.08 -5.67
N LEU A 79 -8.51 1.22 -4.78
CA LEU A 79 -8.85 1.57 -3.41
C LEU A 79 -8.17 0.66 -2.40
N ALA A 80 -7.26 1.21 -1.60
CA ALA A 80 -6.67 0.54 -0.45
C ALA A 80 -7.64 0.54 0.72
N VAL A 81 -7.85 -0.65 1.31
CA VAL A 81 -8.80 -0.87 2.40
C VAL A 81 -8.12 -1.49 3.61
N ALA A 82 -8.44 -0.97 4.79
CA ALA A 82 -7.93 -1.48 6.06
C ALA A 82 -8.75 -2.69 6.53
N ILE A 83 -8.13 -3.86 6.49
CA ILE A 83 -8.75 -5.14 6.90
C ILE A 83 -8.01 -5.83 8.06
N GLY A 84 -7.19 -5.09 8.79
CA GLY A 84 -6.43 -5.61 9.94
C GLY A 84 -4.93 -5.79 9.68
N THR A 85 -4.43 -5.33 8.54
CA THR A 85 -2.99 -5.21 8.27
C THR A 85 -2.40 -3.97 8.95
N ALA A 86 -1.06 -3.95 9.06
CA ALA A 86 -0.31 -2.80 9.57
C ALA A 86 0.98 -2.61 8.77
N HIS A 87 1.43 -1.36 8.67
CA HIS A 87 2.72 -1.02 8.09
C HIS A 87 3.87 -1.40 9.03
N GLY A 88 5.02 -1.77 8.46
CA GLY A 88 6.19 -2.20 9.23
C GLY A 88 6.14 -3.68 9.59
N ASN A 89 6.99 -4.05 10.56
CA ASN A 89 7.07 -5.42 11.05
C ASN A 89 6.01 -5.68 12.12
N TYR A 90 5.26 -6.76 11.96
CA TYR A 90 4.26 -7.17 12.95
C TYR A 90 4.91 -7.61 14.25
N LYS A 91 4.38 -7.13 15.39
CA LYS A 91 4.72 -7.62 16.72
C LYS A 91 3.95 -8.88 17.09
N GLU A 92 2.76 -9.04 16.53
CA GLU A 92 1.86 -10.18 16.71
C GLU A 92 1.26 -10.57 15.36
N THR A 93 0.82 -11.81 15.22
CA THR A 93 0.16 -12.28 14.00
C THR A 93 -1.11 -11.45 13.73
N PRO A 94 -1.23 -10.80 12.57
CA PRO A 94 -2.39 -9.99 12.25
C PRO A 94 -3.66 -10.84 12.12
N LYS A 95 -4.80 -10.30 12.53
CA LYS A 95 -6.12 -10.92 12.38
C LYS A 95 -6.85 -10.28 11.21
N LEU A 96 -6.67 -10.86 10.02
CA LEU A 96 -7.26 -10.33 8.80
C LEU A 96 -8.77 -10.59 8.74
N ARG A 97 -9.53 -9.55 8.41
CA ARG A 97 -10.99 -9.61 8.24
C ARG A 97 -11.33 -9.93 6.78
N ILE A 98 -11.08 -11.20 6.40
CA ILE A 98 -11.38 -11.69 5.04
C ILE A 98 -12.89 -11.68 4.75
N ASP A 99 -13.72 -11.86 5.76
CA ASP A 99 -15.17 -11.67 5.69
C ASP A 99 -15.52 -10.26 5.21
N ARG A 100 -15.00 -9.24 5.88
CA ARG A 100 -15.19 -7.82 5.55
C ARG A 100 -14.64 -7.48 4.17
N LEU A 101 -13.48 -8.03 3.80
CA LEU A 101 -12.89 -7.83 2.47
C LEU A 101 -13.84 -8.30 1.35
N LYS A 102 -14.46 -9.47 1.53
CA LYS A 102 -15.42 -10.01 0.56
C LYS A 102 -16.68 -9.14 0.44
N GLU A 103 -17.18 -8.63 1.56
CA GLU A 103 -18.31 -7.71 1.58
C GLU A 103 -18.00 -6.42 0.81
N ILE A 104 -16.82 -5.81 1.08
CA ILE A 104 -16.36 -4.63 0.35
C ILE A 104 -16.19 -4.93 -1.15
N ALA A 105 -15.56 -6.05 -1.49
CA ALA A 105 -15.32 -6.43 -2.88
C ALA A 105 -16.61 -6.67 -3.69
N ALA A 106 -17.71 -6.98 -3.02
CA ALA A 106 -19.02 -7.15 -3.65
C ALA A 106 -19.70 -5.80 -3.99
N GLU A 107 -19.39 -4.75 -3.25
CA GLU A 107 -20.04 -3.43 -3.37
C GLU A 107 -19.18 -2.37 -4.08
N VAL A 108 -17.86 -2.54 -4.13
CA VAL A 108 -16.91 -1.59 -4.72
C VAL A 108 -16.50 -2.05 -6.11
N SER A 109 -16.63 -1.19 -7.11
CA SER A 109 -16.36 -1.53 -8.51
C SER A 109 -14.90 -1.44 -8.93
N CYS A 110 -14.09 -0.61 -8.24
CA CYS A 110 -12.67 -0.48 -8.54
C CYS A 110 -11.84 -1.60 -7.87
N PRO A 111 -10.65 -1.93 -8.42
CA PRO A 111 -9.71 -2.86 -7.82
C PRO A 111 -9.38 -2.51 -6.37
N LEU A 112 -9.41 -3.52 -5.48
CA LEU A 112 -9.00 -3.35 -4.08
C LEU A 112 -7.51 -3.60 -3.91
N VAL A 113 -6.89 -2.82 -3.03
CA VAL A 113 -5.46 -2.86 -2.72
C VAL A 113 -5.25 -3.24 -1.26
N LEU A 114 -4.22 -4.06 -1.01
CA LEU A 114 -3.75 -4.41 0.32
C LEU A 114 -2.47 -3.67 0.64
N HIS A 115 -2.46 -2.89 1.72
CA HIS A 115 -1.25 -2.31 2.32
C HIS A 115 -0.79 -3.14 3.51
N GLY A 116 0.48 -2.96 3.92
CA GLY A 116 1.03 -3.65 5.08
C GLY A 116 1.26 -5.15 4.84
N GLY A 117 1.73 -5.54 3.65
CA GLY A 117 1.95 -6.94 3.29
C GLY A 117 3.17 -7.60 3.94
N THR A 118 4.10 -6.84 4.54
CA THR A 118 5.31 -7.39 5.16
C THR A 118 4.95 -8.31 6.35
N GLY A 119 5.44 -9.56 6.32
CA GLY A 119 5.23 -10.52 7.42
C GLY A 119 3.91 -11.28 7.38
N LEU A 120 3.08 -11.08 6.36
CA LEU A 120 1.95 -11.97 6.08
C LEU A 120 2.44 -13.32 5.56
N THR A 121 1.69 -14.37 5.87
CA THR A 121 1.97 -15.72 5.36
C THR A 121 1.49 -15.87 3.90
N GLU A 122 2.02 -16.85 3.20
CA GLU A 122 1.53 -17.22 1.85
C GLU A 122 0.01 -17.49 1.85
N GLN A 123 -0.50 -18.09 2.92
CA GLN A 123 -1.93 -18.37 3.04
C GLN A 123 -2.74 -17.09 3.22
N ASP A 124 -2.21 -16.10 3.95
CA ASP A 124 -2.87 -14.79 4.11
C ASP A 124 -2.99 -14.08 2.75
N PHE A 125 -1.91 -14.07 1.95
CA PHE A 125 -1.97 -13.52 0.60
C PHE A 125 -2.99 -14.24 -0.29
N LYS A 126 -3.00 -15.57 -0.28
CA LYS A 126 -4.00 -16.36 -1.03
C LYS A 126 -5.43 -16.04 -0.60
N ASN A 127 -5.66 -15.89 0.70
CA ASN A 127 -6.96 -15.54 1.25
C ASN A 127 -7.39 -14.12 0.84
N CYS A 128 -6.47 -13.16 0.87
CA CYS A 128 -6.73 -11.78 0.43
C CYS A 128 -7.05 -11.73 -1.08
N ILE A 129 -6.27 -12.42 -1.91
CA ILE A 129 -6.51 -12.48 -3.36
C ILE A 129 -7.87 -13.12 -3.66
N ALA A 130 -8.17 -14.24 -3.02
CA ALA A 130 -9.47 -14.91 -3.14
C ALA A 130 -10.62 -14.05 -2.58
N GLY A 131 -10.34 -13.17 -1.62
CA GLY A 131 -11.27 -12.21 -1.04
C GLY A 131 -11.53 -10.96 -1.89
N GLY A 132 -10.74 -10.73 -2.96
CA GLY A 132 -10.99 -9.62 -3.89
C GLY A 132 -9.82 -8.64 -4.08
N ILE A 133 -8.71 -8.80 -3.35
CA ILE A 133 -7.51 -7.97 -3.57
C ILE A 133 -6.92 -8.21 -4.95
N LYS A 134 -6.56 -7.12 -5.64
CA LYS A 134 -5.97 -7.12 -6.99
C LYS A 134 -4.55 -6.56 -7.03
N LYS A 135 -4.15 -5.78 -6.03
CA LYS A 135 -2.82 -5.18 -5.89
C LYS A 135 -2.37 -5.29 -4.44
N ILE A 136 -1.08 -5.53 -4.22
CA ILE A 136 -0.47 -5.62 -2.88
C ILE A 136 0.74 -4.70 -2.85
N ASN A 137 0.80 -3.82 -1.84
CA ASN A 137 1.93 -2.93 -1.61
C ASN A 137 2.82 -3.52 -0.50
N ILE A 138 4.10 -3.73 -0.81
CA ILE A 138 5.11 -4.24 0.11
C ILE A 138 6.32 -3.29 0.04
N ALA A 139 6.71 -2.73 1.19
CA ALA A 139 7.85 -1.82 1.30
C ALA A 139 8.87 -2.32 2.35
N THR A 140 8.44 -2.50 3.59
CA THR A 140 9.32 -2.81 4.73
C THR A 140 10.17 -4.05 4.51
N ALA A 141 9.62 -5.13 3.95
CA ALA A 141 10.39 -6.34 3.64
C ALA A 141 11.55 -6.05 2.68
N SER A 142 11.32 -5.23 1.65
CA SER A 142 12.36 -4.82 0.71
C SER A 142 13.43 -3.96 1.39
N TYR A 143 13.01 -2.98 2.23
CA TYR A 143 13.97 -2.14 2.97
C TYR A 143 14.81 -2.94 3.95
N ASP A 144 14.21 -3.88 4.67
CA ASP A 144 14.91 -4.76 5.63
C ASP A 144 15.90 -5.68 4.91
N SER A 145 15.53 -6.24 3.76
CA SER A 145 16.39 -7.06 2.92
C SER A 145 17.63 -6.27 2.45
N VAL A 146 17.42 -5.07 1.91
CA VAL A 146 18.51 -4.18 1.49
C VAL A 146 19.40 -3.78 2.67
N ALA A 147 18.80 -3.38 3.80
CA ALA A 147 19.56 -2.99 5.00
C ALA A 147 20.39 -4.14 5.57
N LYS A 148 19.86 -5.37 5.53
CA LYS A 148 20.59 -6.57 5.92
C LYS A 148 21.78 -6.78 4.99
N ARG A 149 21.56 -6.76 3.67
CA ARG A 149 22.60 -6.98 2.67
C ARG A 149 23.71 -5.92 2.73
N PHE A 150 23.37 -4.66 3.01
CA PHE A 150 24.37 -3.61 3.21
C PHE A 150 25.29 -3.90 4.40
N LYS A 151 24.74 -4.39 5.51
CA LYS A 151 25.53 -4.76 6.68
C LYS A 151 26.48 -5.94 6.40
N GLU A 152 26.07 -6.88 5.54
CA GLU A 152 26.89 -7.99 5.10
C GLU A 152 28.02 -7.50 4.19
N VAL A 153 27.72 -6.74 3.14
CA VAL A 153 28.68 -6.17 2.21
C VAL A 153 29.74 -5.35 2.94
N ALA A 154 29.33 -4.48 3.86
CA ALA A 154 30.27 -3.65 4.62
C ALA A 154 31.23 -4.47 5.52
N LYS A 155 30.87 -5.71 5.88
CA LYS A 155 31.76 -6.62 6.61
C LYS A 155 32.67 -7.45 5.69
N GLU A 156 32.13 -7.86 4.53
CA GLU A 156 32.80 -8.69 3.55
C GLU A 156 33.85 -7.91 2.76
N ASP A 157 33.55 -6.65 2.44
CA ASP A 157 34.38 -5.77 1.61
C ASP A 157 34.53 -4.39 2.28
N PRO A 158 35.62 -4.13 3.02
CA PRO A 158 35.89 -2.83 3.62
C PRO A 158 36.09 -1.69 2.61
N ASP A 159 36.42 -2.03 1.35
CA ASP A 159 36.61 -1.07 0.25
C ASP A 159 35.35 -0.90 -0.61
N ALA A 160 34.20 -1.48 -0.18
CA ALA A 160 32.93 -1.36 -0.87
C ALA A 160 32.55 0.12 -1.12
N ASN A 161 32.21 0.41 -2.36
CA ASN A 161 31.83 1.75 -2.80
C ASN A 161 30.34 1.83 -3.17
N TYR A 162 29.92 3.00 -3.66
CA TYR A 162 28.53 3.25 -4.06
C TYR A 162 27.99 2.19 -5.03
N PHE A 163 28.77 1.77 -6.02
CA PHE A 163 28.32 0.80 -7.02
C PHE A 163 28.15 -0.59 -6.41
N THR A 164 29.06 -1.00 -5.52
CA THR A 164 28.95 -2.26 -4.76
C THR A 164 27.64 -2.29 -3.96
N PHE A 165 27.32 -1.21 -3.24
CA PHE A 165 26.07 -1.12 -2.47
C PHE A 165 24.85 -1.03 -3.36
N SER A 166 24.92 -0.33 -4.50
CA SER A 166 23.80 -0.23 -5.45
C SER A 166 23.43 -1.59 -6.03
N ASP A 167 24.44 -2.36 -6.48
CA ASP A 167 24.20 -3.71 -7.00
C ASP A 167 23.67 -4.66 -5.91
N ALA A 168 24.21 -4.54 -4.69
CA ALA A 168 23.74 -5.30 -3.54
C ALA A 168 22.27 -4.99 -3.20
N ALA A 169 21.84 -3.72 -3.31
CA ALA A 169 20.46 -3.32 -3.08
C ALA A 169 19.52 -3.93 -4.13
N VAL A 170 19.90 -3.84 -5.41
CA VAL A 170 19.08 -4.41 -6.50
C VAL A 170 18.91 -5.92 -6.30
N ASN A 171 20.01 -6.64 -6.06
CA ASN A 171 19.97 -8.09 -5.87
C ASN A 171 19.10 -8.49 -4.67
N ALA A 172 19.28 -7.82 -3.52
CA ALA A 172 18.50 -8.10 -2.30
C ALA A 172 17.01 -7.79 -2.44
N THR A 173 16.63 -6.93 -3.40
CA THR A 173 15.21 -6.65 -3.67
C THR A 173 14.59 -7.67 -4.62
N CYS A 174 15.41 -8.36 -5.42
CA CYS A 174 14.96 -9.38 -6.37
C CYS A 174 14.83 -10.78 -5.75
N GLU A 175 15.48 -11.04 -4.60
CA GLU A 175 15.38 -12.29 -3.83
C GLU A 175 14.11 -12.36 -2.96
#